data_eaf024c255331b322df68f10cfcbcb2c
#
_entry.id   eaf024c255331b322df68f10cfcbcb2c
#
_cell.length_a   1.000
_cell.length_b   1.000
_cell.length_c   1.000
_cell.angle_alpha   90.00
_cell.angle_beta   90.00
_cell.angle_gamma   90.00
#
_symmetry.space_group_name_H-M   'P 1'
#
loop_
_entity.id
_entity.type
_entity.pdbx_description
1 polymer ?
#
loop_
_entity_poly.entity_id
_entity_poly.type
_entity_poly.pdbx_seq_one_letter_code
_entity_poly.pdbx_strand_id
1 'polypeptide(L)'
;MNRGVEIRQELIKSAIRVVSVQGIQNATTKALSLDAKLSEVYIYRYFKSKDDLFKETFDSLDRELMLVMKRSLLRVNCNNANIKQVFRTIFHDFWEFALGDRDKCSFFIQYYYSSFYLTHSDVERKKIYQPLLDLISPFFINGVDAWIELNHMYDIAFPKLLRVIRGSIPNSKETEESACCEIALIQEEKIK
;
A
#
# COMPACT_ATOMS: atom_id res chain seq x y z
N MET A 1 9.87 27.23 -2.34
CA MET A 1 8.96 26.17 -1.85
C MET A 1 8.30 26.68 -0.56
N ASN A 2 7.05 26.36 -0.28
CA ASN A 2 6.36 26.89 0.91
C ASN A 2 6.81 26.13 2.16
N ARG A 3 7.44 26.82 3.14
CA ARG A 3 7.96 26.24 4.40
C ARG A 3 6.93 25.36 5.15
N GLY A 4 5.63 25.69 5.04
CA GLY A 4 4.57 24.88 5.63
C GLY A 4 4.41 23.51 4.97
N VAL A 5 4.56 23.44 3.65
CA VAL A 5 4.53 22.18 2.89
C VAL A 5 5.72 21.30 3.25
N GLU A 6 6.91 21.89 3.39
CA GLU A 6 8.13 21.15 3.79
C GLU A 6 8.00 20.54 5.18
N ILE A 7 7.51 21.30 6.16
CA ILE A 7 7.27 20.81 7.52
C ILE A 7 6.26 19.66 7.52
N ARG A 8 5.15 19.81 6.80
CA ARG A 8 4.13 18.77 6.71
C ARG A 8 4.67 17.50 6.08
N GLN A 9 5.46 17.61 5.02
CA GLN A 9 6.11 16.46 4.39
C GLN A 9 7.14 15.80 5.31
N GLU A 10 7.89 16.57 6.09
CA GLU A 10 8.85 15.99 7.03
C GLU A 10 8.16 15.24 8.17
N LEU A 11 7.01 15.69 8.65
CA LEU A 11 6.20 14.94 9.62
C LEU A 11 5.67 13.61 9.03
N ILE A 12 5.25 13.59 7.77
CA ILE A 12 4.85 12.36 7.06
C ILE A 12 6.03 11.40 6.94
N LYS A 13 7.20 11.88 6.54
CA LYS A 13 8.43 11.06 6.47
C LYS A 13 8.82 10.50 7.83
N SER A 14 8.72 11.32 8.87
CA SER A 14 8.97 10.90 10.25
C SER A 14 7.98 9.82 10.70
N ALA A 15 6.69 9.94 10.36
CA ALA A 15 5.71 8.90 10.65
C ALA A 15 6.12 7.55 10.04
N ILE A 16 6.57 7.56 8.78
CA ILE A 16 7.04 6.34 8.08
C ILE A 16 8.24 5.74 8.81
N ARG A 17 9.31 6.53 9.09
CA ARG A 17 10.52 6.04 9.74
C ARG A 17 10.26 5.51 11.15
N VAL A 18 9.55 6.28 11.97
CA VAL A 18 9.30 5.92 13.38
C VAL A 18 8.44 4.66 13.48
N VAL A 19 7.37 4.56 12.67
CA VAL A 19 6.51 3.38 12.65
C VAL A 19 7.26 2.15 12.13
N SER A 20 8.09 2.31 11.11
CA SER A 20 8.91 1.20 10.58
C SER A 20 9.83 0.60 11.66
N VAL A 21 10.44 1.44 12.50
CA VAL A 21 11.42 1.02 13.53
C VAL A 21 10.76 0.58 14.83
N GLN A 22 9.79 1.34 15.35
CA GLN A 22 9.22 1.15 16.68
C GLN A 22 7.87 0.42 16.69
N GLY A 23 7.24 0.28 15.52
CA GLY A 23 5.88 -0.21 15.38
C GLY A 23 4.83 0.88 15.61
N ILE A 24 3.68 0.73 14.94
CA ILE A 24 2.63 1.76 14.90
C ILE A 24 2.03 2.07 16.28
N GLN A 25 1.95 1.06 17.16
CA GLN A 25 1.40 1.24 18.50
C GLN A 25 2.33 2.05 19.41
N ASN A 26 3.64 1.97 19.18
CA ASN A 26 4.67 2.64 19.98
C ASN A 26 5.09 4.01 19.43
N ALA A 27 4.64 4.38 18.23
CA ALA A 27 4.96 5.66 17.61
C ALA A 27 4.19 6.81 18.30
N THR A 28 4.88 7.48 19.24
CA THR A 28 4.33 8.61 20.00
C THR A 28 4.57 9.95 19.28
N THR A 29 3.78 10.98 19.59
CA THR A 29 4.00 12.34 19.07
C THR A 29 5.39 12.88 19.42
N LYS A 30 5.92 12.52 20.61
CA LYS A 30 7.28 12.85 21.03
C LYS A 30 8.33 12.18 20.14
N ALA A 31 8.17 10.90 19.82
CA ALA A 31 9.09 10.19 18.93
C ALA A 31 9.08 10.76 17.51
N LEU A 32 7.88 11.07 16.99
CA LEU A 32 7.68 11.67 15.66
C LEU A 32 8.35 13.07 15.59
N SER A 33 8.11 13.91 16.58
CA SER A 33 8.66 15.27 16.58
C SER A 33 10.18 15.26 16.73
N LEU A 34 10.72 14.35 17.54
CA LEU A 34 12.17 14.19 17.72
C LEU A 34 12.84 13.74 16.41
N ASP A 35 12.29 12.74 15.73
CA ASP A 35 12.81 12.24 14.46
C ASP A 35 12.72 13.31 13.36
N ALA A 36 11.62 14.07 13.30
CA ALA A 36 11.45 15.18 12.38
C ALA A 36 12.31 16.42 12.73
N LYS A 37 12.99 16.44 13.89
CA LYS A 37 13.69 17.61 14.44
C LYS A 37 12.80 18.85 14.56
N LEU A 38 11.56 18.63 14.96
CA LEU A 38 10.52 19.65 15.13
C LEU A 38 9.96 19.59 16.56
N SER A 39 9.25 20.64 16.97
CA SER A 39 8.44 20.60 18.19
C SER A 39 7.12 19.84 17.94
N GLU A 40 6.62 19.15 18.96
CA GLU A 40 5.30 18.45 18.90
C GLU A 40 4.15 19.37 18.51
N VAL A 41 4.25 20.67 18.80
CA VAL A 41 3.27 21.69 18.41
C VAL A 41 3.02 21.69 16.89
N TYR A 42 4.05 21.35 16.09
CA TYR A 42 3.87 21.30 14.64
C TYR A 42 2.97 20.16 14.18
N ILE A 43 2.91 19.03 14.91
CA ILE A 43 1.98 17.94 14.59
C ILE A 43 0.55 18.48 14.67
N TYR A 44 0.18 19.12 15.79
CA TYR A 44 -1.16 19.68 15.99
C TYR A 44 -1.46 20.92 15.15
N ARG A 45 -0.44 21.59 14.63
CA ARG A 45 -0.61 22.70 13.69
C ARG A 45 -0.98 22.25 12.28
N TYR A 46 -0.48 21.09 11.84
CA TYR A 46 -0.67 20.59 10.47
C TYR A 46 -1.62 19.42 10.36
N PHE A 47 -1.88 18.74 11.47
CA PHE A 47 -2.78 17.58 11.57
C PHE A 47 -3.65 17.72 12.82
N LYS A 48 -4.89 17.25 12.75
CA LYS A 48 -5.83 17.34 13.88
C LYS A 48 -5.39 16.48 15.06
N SER A 49 -4.70 15.37 14.76
CA SER A 49 -4.22 14.41 15.74
C SER A 49 -3.06 13.59 15.15
N LYS A 50 -2.43 12.74 15.97
CA LYS A 50 -1.50 11.71 15.48
C LYS A 50 -2.18 10.76 14.49
N ASP A 51 -3.42 10.39 14.76
CA ASP A 51 -4.19 9.48 13.92
C ASP A 51 -4.47 10.10 12.54
N ASP A 52 -4.73 11.41 12.49
CA ASP A 52 -4.89 12.16 11.26
C ASP A 52 -3.59 12.21 10.44
N LEU A 53 -2.43 12.38 11.09
CA LEU A 53 -1.13 12.27 10.45
C LEU A 53 -0.92 10.87 9.86
N PHE A 54 -1.24 9.81 10.61
CA PHE A 54 -1.09 8.43 10.13
C PHE A 54 -2.04 8.13 8.98
N LYS A 55 -3.31 8.59 9.07
CA LYS A 55 -4.29 8.44 8.00
C LYS A 55 -3.81 9.12 6.72
N GLU A 56 -3.37 10.37 6.79
CA GLU A 56 -2.90 11.08 5.61
C GLU A 56 -1.62 10.48 5.01
N THR A 57 -0.74 9.96 5.88
CA THR A 57 0.45 9.21 5.43
C THR A 57 0.04 7.97 4.67
N PHE A 58 -0.89 7.18 5.21
CA PHE A 58 -1.43 5.99 4.55
C PHE A 58 -2.10 6.34 3.23
N ASP A 59 -3.00 7.33 3.21
CA ASP A 59 -3.71 7.78 2.01
C ASP A 59 -2.75 8.21 0.89
N SER A 60 -1.63 8.84 1.25
CA SER A 60 -0.60 9.22 0.28
C SER A 60 0.08 8.02 -0.35
N LEU A 61 0.47 7.04 0.49
CA LEU A 61 1.10 5.79 0.02
C LEU A 61 0.14 4.94 -0.79
N ASP A 62 -1.12 4.89 -0.40
CA ASP A 62 -2.18 4.14 -1.08
C ASP A 62 -2.43 4.70 -2.50
N ARG A 63 -2.42 6.03 -2.65
CA ARG A 63 -2.47 6.66 -3.98
C ARG A 63 -1.23 6.36 -4.82
N GLU A 64 -0.03 6.40 -4.22
CA GLU A 64 1.20 6.02 -4.93
C GLU A 64 1.10 4.58 -5.46
N LEU A 65 0.67 3.65 -4.62
CA LEU A 65 0.49 2.24 -4.97
C LEU A 65 -0.54 2.05 -6.09
N MET A 66 -1.73 2.66 -5.95
CA MET A 66 -2.77 2.64 -6.99
C MET A 66 -2.24 3.14 -8.34
N LEU A 67 -1.46 4.22 -8.34
CA LEU A 67 -0.88 4.78 -9.56
C LEU A 67 0.15 3.85 -10.20
N VAL A 68 0.94 3.13 -9.41
CA VAL A 68 1.89 2.11 -9.92
C VAL A 68 1.13 1.00 -10.62
N MET A 69 0.14 0.41 -9.96
CA MET A 69 -0.68 -0.67 -10.53
C MET A 69 -1.42 -0.23 -11.80
N LYS A 70 -1.99 0.98 -11.80
CA LYS A 70 -2.66 1.54 -12.97
C LYS A 70 -1.70 1.73 -14.15
N ARG A 71 -0.49 2.29 -13.90
CA ARG A 71 0.51 2.46 -14.95
C ARG A 71 0.98 1.12 -15.51
N SER A 72 1.17 0.12 -14.65
CA SER A 72 1.52 -1.23 -15.05
C SER A 72 0.48 -1.80 -16.01
N LEU A 73 -0.79 -1.74 -15.63
CA LEU A 73 -1.90 -2.22 -16.45
C LEU A 73 -1.96 -1.51 -17.83
N LEU A 74 -1.79 -0.19 -17.86
CA LEU A 74 -1.81 0.58 -19.10
C LEU A 74 -0.62 0.31 -20.03
N ARG A 75 0.51 -0.20 -19.50
CA ARG A 75 1.67 -0.62 -20.34
C ARG A 75 1.45 -1.96 -21.00
N VAL A 76 0.62 -2.81 -20.43
CA VAL A 76 0.33 -4.12 -21.02
C VAL A 76 -0.70 -3.95 -22.12
N ASN A 77 -0.39 -4.41 -23.34
CA ASN A 77 -1.35 -4.43 -24.43
C ASN A 77 -2.40 -5.53 -24.18
N CYS A 78 -3.48 -5.17 -23.52
CA CYS A 78 -4.53 -6.11 -23.08
C CYS A 78 -5.28 -6.77 -24.23
N ASN A 79 -5.20 -6.24 -25.47
CA ASN A 79 -5.95 -6.78 -26.60
C ASN A 79 -5.45 -8.15 -27.09
N ASN A 80 -4.18 -8.50 -26.81
CA ASN A 80 -3.56 -9.74 -27.24
C ASN A 80 -2.84 -10.49 -26.10
N ALA A 81 -2.85 -9.97 -24.87
CA ALA A 81 -2.14 -10.57 -23.76
C ALA A 81 -3.02 -11.59 -23.04
N ASN A 82 -2.43 -12.73 -22.67
CA ASN A 82 -3.06 -13.66 -21.74
C ASN A 82 -3.27 -12.98 -20.39
N ILE A 83 -4.47 -13.03 -19.85
CA ILE A 83 -4.82 -12.40 -18.57
C ILE A 83 -3.88 -12.80 -17.42
N LYS A 84 -3.41 -14.06 -17.38
CA LYS A 84 -2.43 -14.51 -16.38
C LYS A 84 -1.10 -13.76 -16.51
N GLN A 85 -0.69 -13.39 -17.73
CA GLN A 85 0.52 -12.60 -17.96
C GLN A 85 0.32 -11.14 -17.56
N VAL A 86 -0.85 -10.56 -17.84
CA VAL A 86 -1.23 -9.21 -17.40
C VAL A 86 -1.15 -9.13 -15.88
N PHE A 87 -1.78 -10.08 -15.18
CA PHE A 87 -1.77 -10.14 -13.73
C PHE A 87 -0.34 -10.26 -13.16
N ARG A 88 0.48 -11.16 -13.71
CA ARG A 88 1.90 -11.32 -13.27
C ARG A 88 2.69 -10.02 -13.42
N THR A 89 2.49 -9.28 -14.51
CA THR A 89 3.19 -8.01 -14.74
C THR A 89 2.78 -6.95 -13.71
N ILE A 90 1.47 -6.83 -13.43
CA ILE A 90 0.95 -5.89 -12.42
C ILE A 90 1.46 -6.28 -11.03
N PHE A 91 1.44 -7.58 -10.71
CA PHE A 91 1.91 -8.09 -9.43
C PHE A 91 3.41 -7.87 -9.24
N HIS A 92 4.21 -8.09 -10.27
CA HIS A 92 5.65 -7.79 -10.25
C HIS A 92 5.92 -6.32 -9.94
N ASP A 93 5.29 -5.39 -10.65
CA ASP A 93 5.46 -3.96 -10.39
C ASP A 93 4.99 -3.54 -8.99
N PHE A 94 3.91 -4.13 -8.51
CA PHE A 94 3.44 -3.97 -7.13
C PHE A 94 4.51 -4.44 -6.13
N TRP A 95 5.06 -5.63 -6.33
CA TRP A 95 6.07 -6.25 -5.47
C TRP A 95 7.36 -5.43 -5.41
N GLU A 96 7.88 -5.05 -6.57
CA GLU A 96 9.07 -4.21 -6.69
C GLU A 96 8.87 -2.83 -6.05
N PHE A 97 7.70 -2.21 -6.26
CA PHE A 97 7.35 -0.94 -5.62
C PHE A 97 7.32 -1.07 -4.09
N ALA A 98 6.69 -2.13 -3.58
CA ALA A 98 6.56 -2.37 -2.15
C ALA A 98 7.93 -2.58 -1.48
N LEU A 99 8.85 -3.29 -2.12
CA LEU A 99 10.20 -3.57 -1.60
C LEU A 99 11.23 -2.48 -1.93
N GLY A 100 10.92 -1.59 -2.86
CA GLY A 100 11.77 -0.46 -3.23
C GLY A 100 11.95 0.57 -2.11
N ASP A 101 10.97 0.68 -1.20
CA ASP A 101 11.05 1.46 0.04
C ASP A 101 10.45 0.64 1.19
N ARG A 102 11.31 -0.08 1.90
CA ARG A 102 10.91 -1.00 2.98
C ARG A 102 10.22 -0.29 4.15
N ASP A 103 10.58 0.94 4.44
CA ASP A 103 9.97 1.72 5.52
C ASP A 103 8.55 2.13 5.15
N LYS A 104 8.32 2.59 3.92
CA LYS A 104 6.98 2.87 3.39
C LYS A 104 6.11 1.62 3.40
N CYS A 105 6.63 0.51 2.92
CA CYS A 105 5.92 -0.77 2.90
C CYS A 105 5.58 -1.25 4.31
N SER A 106 6.53 -1.18 5.24
CA SER A 106 6.33 -1.53 6.64
C SER A 106 5.25 -0.66 7.30
N PHE A 107 5.32 0.67 7.10
CA PHE A 107 4.30 1.59 7.59
C PHE A 107 2.92 1.23 7.04
N PHE A 108 2.82 1.06 5.71
CA PHE A 108 1.56 0.79 5.02
C PHE A 108 0.87 -0.46 5.57
N ILE A 109 1.62 -1.56 5.69
CA ILE A 109 1.08 -2.83 6.16
C ILE A 109 0.71 -2.76 7.65
N GLN A 110 1.53 -2.12 8.48
CA GLN A 110 1.24 -1.94 9.90
C GLN A 110 -0.01 -1.08 10.12
N TYR A 111 -0.21 -0.02 9.33
CA TYR A 111 -1.43 0.78 9.40
C TYR A 111 -2.65 -0.03 8.95
N TYR A 112 -2.56 -0.75 7.83
CA TYR A 112 -3.64 -1.56 7.27
C TYR A 112 -4.18 -2.60 8.26
N TYR A 113 -3.32 -3.24 9.05
CA TYR A 113 -3.72 -4.21 10.07
C TYR A 113 -3.91 -3.62 11.48
N SER A 114 -3.88 -2.31 11.63
CA SER A 114 -4.03 -1.65 12.93
C SER A 114 -5.47 -1.25 13.23
N SER A 115 -5.73 -0.92 14.52
CA SER A 115 -7.00 -0.29 14.93
C SER A 115 -7.22 1.09 14.29
N PHE A 116 -6.16 1.76 13.83
CA PHE A 116 -6.28 3.03 13.11
C PHE A 116 -7.00 2.85 11.77
N TYR A 117 -6.79 1.72 11.09
CA TYR A 117 -7.47 1.41 9.83
C TYR A 117 -8.98 1.13 10.02
N LEU A 118 -9.40 0.61 11.19
CA LEU A 118 -10.82 0.36 11.47
C LEU A 118 -11.68 1.64 11.44
N THR A 119 -11.06 2.80 11.65
CA THR A 119 -11.71 4.10 11.51
C THR A 119 -11.66 4.65 10.09
N HIS A 120 -10.93 3.97 9.20
CA HIS A 120 -10.77 4.36 7.82
C HIS A 120 -11.98 3.91 6.99
N SER A 121 -12.52 4.80 6.18
CA SER A 121 -13.66 4.46 5.34
C SER A 121 -13.22 3.66 4.11
N ASP A 122 -13.62 2.39 4.03
CA ASP A 122 -13.45 1.58 2.81
C ASP A 122 -14.11 2.22 1.58
N VAL A 123 -15.21 2.97 1.81
CA VAL A 123 -15.88 3.70 0.74
C VAL A 123 -14.99 4.80 0.16
N GLU A 124 -14.28 5.54 1.02
CA GLU A 124 -13.34 6.57 0.56
C GLU A 124 -12.15 5.95 -0.17
N ARG A 125 -11.61 4.86 0.37
CA ARG A 125 -10.51 4.13 -0.24
C ARG A 125 -10.92 3.53 -1.60
N LYS A 126 -12.09 2.91 -1.71
CA LYS A 126 -12.63 2.40 -2.97
C LYS A 126 -12.73 3.50 -4.03
N LYS A 127 -13.08 4.73 -3.66
CA LYS A 127 -13.08 5.89 -4.59
C LYS A 127 -11.68 6.23 -5.12
N ILE A 128 -10.64 6.13 -4.28
CA ILE A 128 -9.25 6.34 -4.72
C ILE A 128 -8.87 5.31 -5.78
N TYR A 129 -9.32 4.07 -5.61
CA TYR A 129 -9.03 2.97 -6.53
C TYR A 129 -9.96 2.90 -7.75
N GLN A 130 -11.04 3.68 -7.81
CA GLN A 130 -12.01 3.61 -8.90
C GLN A 130 -11.36 3.64 -10.30
N PRO A 131 -10.34 4.51 -10.57
CA PRO A 131 -9.68 4.53 -11.88
C PRO A 131 -8.90 3.24 -12.24
N LEU A 132 -8.50 2.45 -11.26
CA LEU A 132 -7.91 1.12 -11.47
C LEU A 132 -9.00 0.07 -11.61
N LEU A 133 -10.04 0.13 -10.75
CA LEU A 133 -11.16 -0.81 -10.77
C LEU A 133 -11.90 -0.80 -12.09
N ASP A 134 -12.11 0.37 -12.69
CA ASP A 134 -12.75 0.50 -14.00
C ASP A 134 -11.97 -0.23 -15.10
N LEU A 135 -10.64 -0.31 -14.97
CA LEU A 135 -9.78 -0.99 -15.92
C LEU A 135 -9.70 -2.50 -15.69
N ILE A 136 -9.77 -2.97 -14.44
CA ILE A 136 -9.61 -4.40 -14.12
C ILE A 136 -10.94 -5.15 -14.06
N SER A 137 -12.06 -4.49 -13.73
CA SER A 137 -13.38 -5.14 -13.63
C SER A 137 -13.79 -5.93 -14.88
N PRO A 138 -13.48 -5.49 -16.12
CA PRO A 138 -13.83 -6.26 -17.33
C PRO A 138 -13.16 -7.63 -17.42
N PHE A 139 -12.08 -7.87 -16.67
CA PHE A 139 -11.38 -9.16 -16.66
C PHE A 139 -12.04 -10.20 -15.75
N PHE A 140 -12.89 -9.78 -14.84
CA PHE A 140 -13.62 -10.69 -13.96
C PHE A 140 -14.92 -11.17 -14.59
N ILE A 141 -15.38 -12.36 -14.17
CA ILE A 141 -16.70 -12.86 -14.54
C ILE A 141 -17.81 -12.03 -13.89
N ASN A 142 -19.03 -12.11 -14.43
CA ASN A 142 -20.15 -11.34 -13.89
C ASN A 142 -20.45 -11.72 -12.43
N GLY A 143 -20.64 -10.70 -11.60
CA GLY A 143 -20.93 -10.86 -10.15
C GLY A 143 -19.70 -10.81 -9.25
N VAL A 144 -18.47 -10.80 -9.78
CA VAL A 144 -17.25 -10.62 -8.99
C VAL A 144 -16.96 -9.13 -8.78
N ASP A 145 -16.78 -8.71 -7.54
CA ASP A 145 -16.37 -7.34 -7.20
C ASP A 145 -14.84 -7.24 -7.22
N ALA A 146 -14.31 -6.53 -8.21
CA ALA A 146 -12.87 -6.30 -8.37
C ALA A 146 -12.22 -5.65 -7.13
N TRP A 147 -12.95 -4.87 -6.33
CA TRP A 147 -12.46 -4.31 -5.07
C TRP A 147 -12.18 -5.39 -4.02
N ILE A 148 -13.08 -6.36 -3.90
CA ILE A 148 -12.90 -7.50 -3.00
C ILE A 148 -11.67 -8.32 -3.43
N GLU A 149 -11.54 -8.60 -4.74
CA GLU A 149 -10.40 -9.38 -5.24
C GLU A 149 -9.06 -8.65 -5.07
N LEU A 150 -9.04 -7.33 -5.19
CA LEU A 150 -7.85 -6.53 -4.90
C LEU A 150 -7.46 -6.62 -3.42
N ASN A 151 -8.42 -6.59 -2.50
CA ASN A 151 -8.13 -6.75 -1.08
C ASN A 151 -7.65 -8.17 -0.74
N HIS A 152 -8.23 -9.21 -1.37
CA HIS A 152 -7.70 -10.58 -1.25
C HIS A 152 -6.23 -10.70 -1.69
N MET A 153 -5.86 -9.98 -2.76
CA MET A 153 -4.46 -9.91 -3.18
C MET A 153 -3.56 -9.34 -2.07
N TYR A 154 -4.00 -8.27 -1.41
CA TYR A 154 -3.25 -7.68 -0.29
C TYR A 154 -3.14 -8.63 0.90
N ASP A 155 -4.21 -9.33 1.26
CA ASP A 155 -4.21 -10.29 2.38
C ASP A 155 -3.23 -11.44 2.19
N ILE A 156 -2.90 -11.80 0.95
CA ILE A 156 -1.88 -12.81 0.64
C ILE A 156 -0.48 -12.19 0.55
N ALA A 157 -0.35 -11.04 -0.11
CA ALA A 157 0.94 -10.42 -0.39
C ALA A 157 1.57 -9.78 0.86
N PHE A 158 0.80 -9.07 1.69
CA PHE A 158 1.33 -8.32 2.82
C PHE A 158 2.05 -9.15 3.88
N PRO A 159 1.54 -10.32 4.32
CA PRO A 159 2.28 -11.18 5.23
C PRO A 159 3.64 -11.64 4.67
N LYS A 160 3.71 -11.93 3.36
CA LYS A 160 4.96 -12.31 2.71
C LYS A 160 5.92 -11.14 2.61
N LEU A 161 5.46 -9.96 2.21
CA LEU A 161 6.25 -8.73 2.18
C LEU A 161 6.85 -8.40 3.56
N LEU A 162 6.07 -8.50 4.64
CA LEU A 162 6.59 -8.31 6.00
C LEU A 162 7.67 -9.31 6.36
N ARG A 163 7.53 -10.58 5.95
CA ARG A 163 8.56 -11.60 6.19
C ARG A 163 9.83 -11.32 5.41
N VAL A 164 9.74 -10.81 4.19
CA VAL A 164 10.89 -10.36 3.39
C VAL A 164 11.56 -9.16 4.05
N ILE A 165 10.79 -8.15 4.46
CA ILE A 165 11.31 -6.95 5.12
C ILE A 165 12.05 -7.30 6.42
N ARG A 166 11.53 -8.25 7.20
CA ARG A 166 12.13 -8.73 8.46
C ARG A 166 13.28 -9.73 8.25
N GLY A 167 13.60 -10.08 7.01
CA GLY A 167 14.64 -11.06 6.70
C GLY A 167 14.28 -12.52 7.06
N SER A 168 13.00 -12.81 7.34
CA SER A 168 12.54 -14.18 7.68
C SER A 168 12.43 -15.09 6.44
N ILE A 169 12.28 -14.50 5.26
CA ILE A 169 12.37 -15.17 3.95
C ILE A 169 13.18 -14.30 3.00
N PRO A 170 13.86 -14.90 1.98
CA PRO A 170 14.67 -14.14 1.05
C PRO A 170 13.80 -13.22 0.16
N ASN A 171 14.37 -12.07 -0.23
CA ASN A 171 13.85 -11.32 -1.37
C ASN A 171 14.37 -11.99 -2.64
N SER A 172 13.62 -12.90 -3.18
CA SER A 172 14.00 -13.65 -4.38
C SER A 172 12.81 -13.78 -5.32
N LYS A 173 13.13 -14.10 -6.57
CA LYS A 173 12.14 -14.33 -7.62
C LYS A 173 11.18 -15.48 -7.24
N GLU A 174 11.69 -16.52 -6.60
CA GLU A 174 10.89 -17.66 -6.14
C GLU A 174 9.88 -17.24 -5.07
N THR A 175 10.25 -16.31 -4.18
CA THR A 175 9.35 -15.77 -3.14
C THR A 175 8.23 -14.94 -3.78
N GLU A 176 8.55 -14.09 -4.75
CA GLU A 176 7.59 -13.32 -5.52
C GLU A 176 6.65 -14.23 -6.32
N GLU A 177 7.20 -15.19 -7.07
CA GLU A 177 6.43 -16.12 -7.89
C GLU A 177 5.50 -16.98 -7.02
N SER A 178 5.95 -17.43 -5.84
CA SER A 178 5.10 -18.15 -4.88
C SER A 178 3.90 -17.31 -4.45
N ALA A 179 4.11 -16.03 -4.12
CA ALA A 179 3.01 -15.13 -3.76
C ALA A 179 2.04 -14.91 -4.93
N CYS A 180 2.58 -14.67 -6.12
CA CYS A 180 1.80 -14.48 -7.34
C CYS A 180 0.95 -15.72 -7.68
N CYS A 181 1.53 -16.91 -7.57
CA CYS A 181 0.83 -18.17 -7.85
C CYS A 181 -0.30 -18.43 -6.84
N GLU A 182 -0.11 -18.17 -5.55
CA GLU A 182 -1.16 -18.34 -4.55
C GLU A 182 -2.37 -17.44 -4.84
N ILE A 183 -2.14 -16.19 -5.22
CA ILE A 183 -3.21 -15.25 -5.59
C ILE A 183 -3.90 -15.73 -6.86
N ALA A 184 -3.12 -16.13 -7.88
CA ALA A 184 -3.65 -16.61 -9.15
C ALA A 184 -4.56 -17.84 -8.98
N LEU A 185 -4.18 -18.79 -8.11
CA LEU A 185 -4.99 -19.97 -7.82
C LEU A 185 -6.36 -19.62 -7.21
N ILE A 186 -6.39 -18.64 -6.28
CA ILE A 186 -7.65 -18.20 -5.65
C ILE A 186 -8.55 -17.47 -6.63
N GLN A 187 -7.96 -16.80 -7.63
CA GLN A 187 -8.71 -16.02 -8.61
C GLN A 187 -9.02 -16.76 -9.90
N GLU A 188 -8.51 -17.98 -10.11
CA GLU A 188 -8.60 -18.69 -11.38
C GLU A 188 -10.05 -18.90 -11.87
N GLU A 189 -10.97 -19.21 -10.95
CA GLU A 189 -12.39 -19.41 -11.27
C GLU A 189 -13.17 -18.09 -11.44
N LYS A 190 -12.57 -16.95 -11.11
CA LYS A 190 -13.20 -15.63 -11.10
C LYS A 190 -12.81 -14.76 -12.29
N ILE A 191 -11.85 -15.22 -13.10
CA ILE A 191 -11.31 -14.50 -14.26
C ILE A 191 -11.89 -15.13 -15.55
N LYS A 192 -12.17 -14.27 -16.56
CA LYS A 192 -12.65 -14.66 -17.90
C LYS A 192 -11.56 -15.34 -18.72
#